data_2b0a2c53badcb0a718fee783cb6e4acc
#
_entry.id   2b0a2c53badcb0a718fee783cb6e4acc
#
_cell.length_a   1.000
_cell.length_b   1.000
_cell.length_c   1.000
_cell.angle_alpha   90.00
_cell.angle_beta   90.00
_cell.angle_gamma   90.00
#
_symmetry.space_group_name_H-M   'P 1'
#
loop_
_entity.id
_entity.type
_entity.pdbx_description
1 polymer ?
#
loop_
_entity_poly.entity_id
_entity_poly.type
_entity_poly.pdbx_seq_one_letter_code
_entity_poly.pdbx_strand_id
1 'polypeptide(L)'
;MNIVELSKKEYEEYIDLLFSCFETGRDFEMFLNSFLSIVGFEEVVTTKYVGDQGIDLTCTKKGFDINGTDTTNYYVQAKRYKKDNKVAPREIRDLKGTTKRDKNGNILNNNYVNIFITTSSFTPAAIKEATDNHNMPVILIDGFHLINMCIEHNIGFNFKPIFSKESIKKLISHAEPKKSNNDTTNIEYLVNREITLNDIRARILVVPQIIKNSIDSRMEVVTVKINGDEYNLKFDKQRRYLGGVTDIYRKYGLITSDNTCVSKIGKWALNDSKIIINIE
;
A
#
# COMPACT_ATOMS: atom_id res chain seq x y z
N MET A 1 13.40 7.87 2.24
CA MET A 1 12.54 8.02 3.42
C MET A 1 12.64 6.71 4.18
N ASN A 2 13.20 6.70 5.39
CA ASN A 2 13.27 5.48 6.18
C ASN A 2 11.84 5.12 6.59
N ILE A 3 11.28 4.07 5.98
CA ILE A 3 10.02 3.49 6.43
C ILE A 3 10.33 2.91 7.81
N VAL A 4 9.74 3.49 8.84
CA VAL A 4 9.75 2.89 10.17
C VAL A 4 8.91 1.63 10.05
N GLU A 5 9.56 0.46 10.01
CA GLU A 5 8.85 -0.82 10.07
C GLU A 5 8.30 -1.01 11.49
N LEU A 6 7.05 -0.64 11.67
CA LEU A 6 6.33 -0.91 12.91
C LEU A 6 5.94 -2.39 12.98
N SER A 7 6.08 -2.99 14.13
CA SER A 7 5.52 -4.31 14.41
C SER A 7 3.99 -4.24 14.40
N LYS A 8 3.33 -5.39 14.17
CA LYS A 8 1.87 -5.46 14.24
C LYS A 8 1.32 -4.94 15.58
N LYS A 9 2.02 -5.20 16.69
CA LYS A 9 1.62 -4.74 18.02
C LYS A 9 1.66 -3.22 18.13
N GLU A 10 2.71 -2.56 17.61
CA GLU A 10 2.81 -1.10 17.60
C GLU A 10 1.69 -0.47 16.77
N TYR A 11 1.35 -1.05 15.61
CA TYR A 11 0.19 -0.59 14.84
C TYR A 11 -1.12 -0.70 15.63
N GLU A 12 -1.35 -1.81 16.32
CA GLU A 12 -2.56 -2.00 17.13
C GLU A 12 -2.62 -0.98 18.27
N GLU A 13 -1.49 -0.68 18.92
CA GLU A 13 -1.40 0.34 19.96
C GLU A 13 -1.68 1.75 19.40
N TYR A 14 -1.13 2.10 18.24
CA TYR A 14 -1.41 3.39 17.60
C TYR A 14 -2.84 3.55 17.11
N ILE A 15 -3.47 2.48 16.63
CA ILE A 15 -4.89 2.47 16.27
C ILE A 15 -5.76 2.73 17.52
N ASP A 16 -5.47 2.08 18.63
CA ASP A 16 -6.18 2.30 19.89
C ASP A 16 -5.98 3.73 20.42
N LEU A 17 -4.76 4.27 20.31
CA LEU A 17 -4.46 5.68 20.66
C LEU A 17 -5.23 6.64 19.76
N LEU A 18 -5.20 6.45 18.45
CA LEU A 18 -5.93 7.29 17.49
C LEU A 18 -7.43 7.25 17.78
N PHE A 19 -8.01 6.05 18.01
CA PHE A 19 -9.41 5.91 18.38
C PHE A 19 -9.76 6.68 19.65
N SER A 20 -8.85 6.69 20.64
CA SER A 20 -9.05 7.39 21.93
C SER A 20 -9.04 8.92 21.80
N CYS A 21 -8.45 9.45 20.73
CA CYS A 21 -8.45 10.91 20.48
C CYS A 21 -9.83 11.46 20.11
N PHE A 22 -10.78 10.60 19.76
CA PHE A 22 -12.12 11.00 19.36
C PHE A 22 -13.14 10.52 20.40
N GLU A 23 -13.98 11.42 20.94
CA GLU A 23 -15.08 11.04 21.83
C GLU A 23 -16.26 10.51 21.00
N THR A 24 -16.54 11.15 19.88
CA THR A 24 -17.70 10.91 19.02
C THR A 24 -17.28 10.59 17.56
N GLY A 25 -18.23 10.12 16.75
CA GLY A 25 -18.02 10.01 15.29
C GLY A 25 -17.79 11.37 14.65
N ARG A 26 -18.41 12.42 15.20
CA ARG A 26 -18.24 13.80 14.70
C ARG A 26 -16.80 14.32 14.88
N ASP A 27 -16.16 13.99 15.98
CA ASP A 27 -14.75 14.37 16.19
C ASP A 27 -13.86 13.72 15.14
N PHE A 28 -14.15 12.47 14.79
CA PHE A 28 -13.44 11.75 13.72
C PHE A 28 -13.67 12.41 12.35
N GLU A 29 -14.89 12.82 12.02
CA GLU A 29 -15.18 13.57 10.79
C GLU A 29 -14.44 14.91 10.74
N MET A 30 -14.39 15.64 11.85
CA MET A 30 -13.64 16.91 11.96
C MET A 30 -12.13 16.70 11.81
N PHE A 31 -11.59 15.63 12.39
CA PHE A 31 -10.20 15.22 12.17
C PHE A 31 -9.96 14.93 10.68
N LEU A 32 -10.83 14.14 10.04
CA LEU A 32 -10.69 13.78 8.63
C LEU A 32 -10.76 14.99 7.68
N ASN A 33 -11.49 16.05 8.06
CA ASN A 33 -11.49 17.30 7.29
C ASN A 33 -10.07 17.88 7.16
N SER A 34 -9.38 18.04 8.28
CA SER A 34 -8.00 18.52 8.29
C SER A 34 -7.02 17.52 7.71
N PHE A 35 -7.20 16.22 8.02
CA PHE A 35 -6.37 15.13 7.56
C PHE A 35 -6.36 15.05 6.01
N LEU A 36 -7.52 15.04 5.37
CA LEU A 36 -7.63 14.96 3.91
C LEU A 36 -6.96 16.17 3.23
N SER A 37 -7.08 17.37 3.81
CA SER A 37 -6.38 18.55 3.30
C SER A 37 -4.86 18.40 3.37
N ILE A 38 -4.32 17.86 4.48
CA ILE A 38 -2.88 17.63 4.65
C ILE A 38 -2.35 16.58 3.66
N VAL A 39 -3.12 15.52 3.37
CA VAL A 39 -2.72 14.47 2.44
C VAL A 39 -2.98 14.82 0.98
N GLY A 40 -3.33 16.08 0.70
CA GLY A 40 -3.37 16.65 -0.64
C GLY A 40 -4.72 16.58 -1.36
N PHE A 41 -5.83 16.46 -0.61
CA PHE A 41 -7.16 16.76 -1.17
C PHE A 41 -7.47 18.25 -1.03
N GLU A 42 -8.23 18.76 -1.99
CA GLU A 42 -8.68 20.15 -2.04
C GLU A 42 -10.19 20.22 -1.75
N GLU A 43 -10.69 21.40 -1.41
CA GLU A 43 -12.12 21.67 -1.18
C GLU A 43 -12.78 20.67 -0.22
N VAL A 44 -12.08 20.34 0.87
CA VAL A 44 -12.58 19.39 1.86
C VAL A 44 -13.68 20.03 2.68
N VAL A 45 -14.89 19.48 2.60
CA VAL A 45 -16.08 20.01 3.29
C VAL A 45 -16.78 18.88 4.04
N THR A 46 -17.04 19.09 5.33
CA THR A 46 -17.91 18.19 6.10
C THR A 46 -19.39 18.50 5.79
N THR A 47 -20.17 17.46 5.53
CA THR A 47 -21.60 17.60 5.28
C THR A 47 -22.37 17.91 6.58
N LYS A 48 -23.59 18.46 6.44
CA LYS A 48 -24.45 18.73 7.59
C LYS A 48 -25.24 17.48 7.97
N TYR A 49 -25.49 17.28 9.24
CA TYR A 49 -26.14 16.11 9.87
C TYR A 49 -27.52 15.70 9.34
N VAL A 50 -28.16 16.49 8.49
CA VAL A 50 -29.56 16.23 8.08
C VAL A 50 -29.62 16.02 6.58
N GLY A 51 -29.87 14.78 6.16
CA GLY A 51 -30.19 14.44 4.78
C GLY A 51 -29.01 14.13 3.84
N ASP A 52 -27.80 13.91 4.39
CA ASP A 52 -26.58 13.64 3.64
C ASP A 52 -26.42 12.19 3.14
N GLN A 53 -27.44 11.36 3.37
CA GLN A 53 -27.51 9.98 2.90
C GLN A 53 -26.25 9.13 3.23
N GLY A 54 -25.56 9.44 4.34
CA GLY A 54 -24.36 8.71 4.80
C GLY A 54 -23.05 9.17 4.17
N ILE A 55 -23.03 10.36 3.53
CA ILE A 55 -21.78 11.03 3.13
C ILE A 55 -21.39 12.00 4.23
N ASP A 56 -20.22 11.80 4.83
CA ASP A 56 -19.75 12.61 5.95
C ASP A 56 -18.86 13.78 5.47
N LEU A 57 -18.09 13.59 4.39
CA LEU A 57 -17.28 14.64 3.77
C LEU A 57 -17.33 14.55 2.23
N THR A 58 -17.09 15.70 1.60
CA THR A 58 -16.77 15.80 0.17
C THR A 58 -15.42 16.45 0.00
N CYS A 59 -14.68 16.05 -1.04
CA CYS A 59 -13.41 16.69 -1.39
C CYS A 59 -13.09 16.48 -2.87
N THR A 60 -12.09 17.21 -3.35
CA THR A 60 -11.61 17.13 -4.72
C THR A 60 -10.12 16.80 -4.75
N LYS A 61 -9.65 16.28 -5.87
CA LYS A 61 -8.22 16.12 -6.14
C LYS A 61 -7.96 16.40 -7.61
N LYS A 62 -6.99 17.28 -7.88
CA LYS A 62 -6.56 17.54 -9.24
C LYS A 62 -5.77 16.36 -9.79
N GLY A 63 -6.15 15.91 -10.98
CA GLY A 63 -5.41 14.94 -11.76
C GLY A 63 -4.12 15.52 -12.34
N PHE A 64 -3.32 14.66 -12.94
CA PHE A 64 -2.09 15.07 -13.63
C PHE A 64 -2.42 15.39 -15.10
N ASP A 65 -3.06 16.54 -15.33
CA ASP A 65 -3.38 17.06 -16.64
C ASP A 65 -2.55 18.32 -16.90
N ILE A 66 -1.96 18.43 -18.10
CA ILE A 66 -1.15 19.58 -18.53
C ILE A 66 -1.97 20.89 -18.49
N ASN A 67 -3.29 20.81 -18.63
CA ASN A 67 -4.20 21.96 -18.61
C ASN A 67 -4.83 22.21 -17.22
N GLY A 68 -4.59 21.34 -16.22
CA GLY A 68 -5.12 21.49 -14.85
C GLY A 68 -6.65 21.37 -14.75
N THR A 69 -7.30 20.77 -15.75
CA THR A 69 -8.77 20.68 -15.84
C THR A 69 -9.34 19.38 -15.28
N ASP A 70 -8.50 18.36 -15.09
CA ASP A 70 -8.92 17.07 -14.59
C ASP A 70 -9.06 17.11 -13.06
N THR A 71 -10.30 17.26 -12.59
CA THR A 71 -10.62 17.28 -11.17
C THR A 71 -11.53 16.08 -10.85
N THR A 72 -11.06 15.22 -9.97
CA THR A 72 -11.84 14.10 -9.46
C THR A 72 -12.52 14.49 -8.16
N ASN A 73 -13.82 14.26 -8.09
CA ASN A 73 -14.61 14.50 -6.88
C ASN A 73 -14.67 13.22 -6.04
N TYR A 74 -14.66 13.36 -4.71
CA TYR A 74 -14.70 12.25 -3.78
C TYR A 74 -15.83 12.42 -2.78
N TYR A 75 -16.50 11.31 -2.48
CA TYR A 75 -17.43 11.18 -1.37
C TYR A 75 -16.82 10.28 -0.30
N VAL A 76 -16.76 10.78 0.90
CA VAL A 76 -16.13 10.11 2.02
C VAL A 76 -17.18 9.75 3.07
N GLN A 77 -17.24 8.47 3.43
CA GLN A 77 -17.94 7.98 4.60
C GLN A 77 -16.93 7.62 5.68
N ALA A 78 -17.18 8.07 6.90
CA ALA A 78 -16.32 7.89 8.06
C ALA A 78 -17.03 7.04 9.13
N LYS A 79 -16.33 6.05 9.68
CA LYS A 79 -16.84 5.24 10.79
C LYS A 79 -15.79 5.11 11.89
N ARG A 80 -16.06 5.78 13.02
CA ARG A 80 -15.27 5.62 14.24
C ARG A 80 -15.68 4.33 14.94
N TYR A 81 -14.98 3.24 14.64
CA TYR A 81 -15.22 1.94 15.26
C TYR A 81 -14.04 1.49 16.12
N LYS A 82 -14.33 0.77 17.22
CA LYS A 82 -13.30 0.05 17.97
C LYS A 82 -12.68 -1.02 17.08
N LYS A 83 -11.42 -1.38 17.30
CA LYS A 83 -10.66 -2.33 16.46
C LYS A 83 -11.35 -3.66 16.20
N ASP A 84 -12.15 -4.14 17.16
CA ASP A 84 -12.87 -5.42 17.05
C ASP A 84 -14.20 -5.30 16.28
N ASN A 85 -14.72 -4.09 16.07
CA ASN A 85 -15.94 -3.84 15.32
C ASN A 85 -15.62 -3.54 13.86
N LYS A 86 -15.63 -4.58 13.03
CA LYS A 86 -15.26 -4.50 11.62
C LYS A 86 -16.42 -3.99 10.76
N VAL A 87 -16.10 -3.18 9.76
CA VAL A 87 -17.05 -2.72 8.75
C VAL A 87 -17.56 -3.90 7.92
N ALA A 88 -18.89 -4.00 7.79
CA ALA A 88 -19.58 -5.08 7.09
C ALA A 88 -19.89 -4.72 5.62
N PRO A 89 -20.18 -5.69 4.73
CA PRO A 89 -20.51 -5.42 3.32
C PRO A 89 -21.72 -4.50 3.13
N ARG A 90 -22.67 -4.52 4.06
CA ARG A 90 -23.87 -3.68 3.99
C ARG A 90 -23.49 -2.19 3.94
N GLU A 91 -22.55 -1.76 4.78
CA GLU A 91 -22.15 -0.35 4.87
C GLU A 91 -21.48 0.12 3.56
N ILE A 92 -20.73 -0.79 2.91
CA ILE A 92 -20.16 -0.50 1.59
C ILE A 92 -21.26 -0.38 0.53
N ARG A 93 -22.27 -1.25 0.54
CA ARG A 93 -23.42 -1.16 -0.36
C ARG A 93 -24.22 0.11 -0.14
N ASP A 94 -24.44 0.48 1.11
CA ASP A 94 -25.14 1.70 1.47
C ASP A 94 -24.43 2.94 0.89
N LEU A 95 -23.07 3.02 0.99
CA LEU A 95 -22.30 4.08 0.37
C LEU A 95 -22.38 4.07 -1.17
N LYS A 96 -22.32 2.89 -1.80
CA LYS A 96 -22.49 2.75 -3.26
C LYS A 96 -23.89 3.20 -3.71
N GLY A 97 -24.92 2.86 -2.95
CA GLY A 97 -26.34 3.17 -3.24
C GLY A 97 -26.74 4.62 -2.97
N THR A 98 -25.86 5.41 -2.36
CA THR A 98 -26.15 6.81 -2.03
C THR A 98 -26.45 7.61 -3.30
N THR A 99 -27.66 8.19 -3.38
CA THR A 99 -28.05 9.07 -4.49
C THR A 99 -27.40 10.42 -4.31
N LYS A 100 -26.49 10.75 -5.19
CA LYS A 100 -25.66 11.96 -5.11
C LYS A 100 -26.41 13.12 -5.74
N ARG A 101 -26.69 14.16 -4.93
CA ARG A 101 -27.39 15.35 -5.36
C ARG A 101 -26.55 16.60 -5.04
N ASP A 102 -26.61 17.58 -5.92
CA ASP A 102 -26.06 18.91 -5.64
C ASP A 102 -26.93 19.66 -4.61
N LYS A 103 -26.47 20.84 -4.22
CA LYS A 103 -27.20 21.74 -3.30
C LYS A 103 -28.58 22.20 -3.81
N ASN A 104 -28.86 22.00 -5.11
CA ASN A 104 -30.13 22.31 -5.75
C ASN A 104 -31.02 21.06 -5.91
N GLY A 105 -30.56 19.89 -5.44
CA GLY A 105 -31.27 18.63 -5.51
C GLY A 105 -31.11 17.88 -6.82
N ASN A 106 -30.29 18.34 -7.76
CA ASN A 106 -30.04 17.63 -9.03
C ASN A 106 -29.15 16.41 -8.77
N ILE A 107 -29.43 15.30 -9.44
CA ILE A 107 -28.61 14.10 -9.40
C ILE A 107 -27.28 14.45 -10.07
N LEU A 108 -26.18 14.33 -9.30
CA LEU A 108 -24.84 14.53 -9.83
C LEU A 108 -24.43 13.33 -10.68
N ASN A 109 -23.93 13.59 -11.86
CA ASN A 109 -23.43 12.57 -12.76
C ASN A 109 -22.31 11.75 -12.11
N ASN A 110 -22.10 10.50 -12.56
CA ASN A 110 -21.27 9.45 -11.99
C ASN A 110 -19.73 9.71 -11.87
N ASN A 111 -19.27 10.96 -11.82
CA ASN A 111 -17.86 11.33 -11.73
C ASN A 111 -17.33 11.44 -10.30
N TYR A 112 -17.85 10.62 -9.38
CA TYR A 112 -17.35 10.61 -8.01
C TYR A 112 -16.72 9.27 -7.67
N VAL A 113 -15.60 9.35 -6.94
CA VAL A 113 -14.96 8.18 -6.32
C VAL A 113 -15.38 8.11 -4.86
N ASN A 114 -15.86 6.95 -4.44
CA ASN A 114 -16.23 6.75 -3.04
C ASN A 114 -15.01 6.34 -2.22
N ILE A 115 -14.86 6.92 -1.03
CA ILE A 115 -13.87 6.54 -0.02
C ILE A 115 -14.61 6.14 1.25
N PHE A 116 -14.25 5.01 1.83
CA PHE A 116 -14.73 4.59 3.15
C PHE A 116 -13.54 4.56 4.11
N ILE A 117 -13.60 5.37 5.17
CA ILE A 117 -12.52 5.50 6.16
C ILE A 117 -13.02 4.99 7.51
N THR A 118 -12.24 4.15 8.18
CA THR A 118 -12.57 3.67 9.53
C THR A 118 -11.34 3.63 10.42
N THR A 119 -11.54 3.82 11.73
CA THR A 119 -10.52 3.57 12.76
C THR A 119 -10.33 2.09 13.07
N SER A 120 -11.10 1.21 12.45
CA SER A 120 -11.04 -0.25 12.63
C SER A 120 -10.53 -0.94 11.35
N SER A 121 -11.14 -2.06 10.98
CA SER A 121 -10.80 -2.83 9.79
C SER A 121 -12.06 -3.24 9.02
N PHE A 122 -11.89 -3.80 7.84
CA PHE A 122 -12.96 -4.32 7.00
C PHE A 122 -13.04 -5.84 7.10
N THR A 123 -14.26 -6.39 7.01
CA THR A 123 -14.41 -7.84 6.82
C THR A 123 -13.96 -8.24 5.41
N PRO A 124 -13.50 -9.50 5.17
CA PRO A 124 -13.16 -9.96 3.82
C PRO A 124 -14.31 -9.78 2.82
N ALA A 125 -15.56 -9.95 3.27
CA ALA A 125 -16.74 -9.74 2.46
C ALA A 125 -16.97 -8.25 2.12
N ALA A 126 -16.63 -7.30 3.02
CA ALA A 126 -16.68 -5.87 2.74
C ALA A 126 -15.62 -5.45 1.73
N ILE A 127 -14.39 -6.00 1.83
CA ILE A 127 -13.32 -5.78 0.85
C ILE A 127 -13.77 -6.28 -0.54
N LYS A 128 -14.34 -7.48 -0.61
CA LYS A 128 -14.88 -8.02 -1.86
C LYS A 128 -15.97 -7.12 -2.42
N GLU A 129 -16.95 -6.72 -1.60
CA GLU A 129 -18.02 -5.81 -1.99
C GLU A 129 -17.48 -4.50 -2.58
N ALA A 130 -16.41 -3.93 -2.01
CA ALA A 130 -15.81 -2.69 -2.49
C ALA A 130 -15.22 -2.81 -3.91
N THR A 131 -14.75 -4.00 -4.30
CA THR A 131 -14.04 -4.27 -5.56
C THR A 131 -14.90 -4.94 -6.63
N ASP A 132 -16.00 -5.62 -6.26
CA ASP A 132 -16.80 -6.47 -7.17
C ASP A 132 -17.56 -5.69 -8.27
N ASN A 133 -17.71 -4.38 -8.12
CA ASN A 133 -18.38 -3.56 -9.14
C ASN A 133 -17.37 -2.59 -9.76
N HIS A 134 -16.86 -2.91 -10.94
CA HIS A 134 -15.88 -2.10 -11.67
C HIS A 134 -16.37 -0.67 -11.99
N ASN A 135 -17.68 -0.47 -12.04
CA ASN A 135 -18.26 0.84 -12.38
C ASN A 135 -18.34 1.79 -11.18
N MET A 136 -18.24 1.30 -9.95
CA MET A 136 -18.31 2.10 -8.72
C MET A 136 -17.38 1.53 -7.64
N PRO A 137 -16.06 1.58 -7.84
CA PRO A 137 -15.11 1.11 -6.84
C PRO A 137 -15.17 2.01 -5.60
N VAL A 138 -14.97 1.40 -4.43
CA VAL A 138 -14.84 2.11 -3.16
C VAL A 138 -13.40 1.98 -2.68
N ILE A 139 -12.73 3.09 -2.44
CA ILE A 139 -11.40 3.12 -1.81
C ILE A 139 -11.60 2.86 -0.32
N LEU A 140 -10.90 1.87 0.22
CA LEU A 140 -10.98 1.49 1.63
C LEU A 140 -9.73 1.96 2.36
N ILE A 141 -9.92 2.74 3.42
CA ILE A 141 -8.87 3.20 4.34
C ILE A 141 -9.24 2.69 5.74
N ASP A 142 -8.57 1.65 6.20
CA ASP A 142 -8.73 1.11 7.55
C ASP A 142 -7.76 1.80 8.54
N GLY A 143 -7.84 1.42 9.81
CA GLY A 143 -6.98 1.99 10.85
C GLY A 143 -5.49 1.80 10.57
N PHE A 144 -5.10 0.69 9.94
CA PHE A 144 -3.71 0.46 9.56
C PHE A 144 -3.23 1.44 8.48
N HIS A 145 -4.01 1.60 7.41
CA HIS A 145 -3.70 2.56 6.35
C HIS A 145 -3.72 4.00 6.88
N LEU A 146 -4.67 4.31 7.77
CA LEU A 146 -4.79 5.65 8.37
C LEU A 146 -3.55 5.99 9.22
N ILE A 147 -3.04 5.05 10.04
CA ILE A 147 -1.81 5.24 10.82
C ILE A 147 -0.61 5.44 9.89
N ASN A 148 -0.47 4.64 8.82
CA ASN A 148 0.62 4.82 7.86
C ASN A 148 0.61 6.22 7.23
N MET A 149 -0.57 6.70 6.81
CA MET A 149 -0.71 8.05 6.27
C MET A 149 -0.40 9.13 7.33
N CYS A 150 -0.79 8.91 8.59
CA CYS A 150 -0.43 9.80 9.70
C CYS A 150 1.09 9.88 9.90
N ILE A 151 1.79 8.75 9.86
CA ILE A 151 3.25 8.69 9.96
C ILE A 151 3.89 9.43 8.77
N GLU A 152 3.43 9.15 7.56
CA GLU A 152 3.96 9.70 6.32
C GLU A 152 3.87 11.22 6.26
N HIS A 153 2.78 11.77 6.79
CA HIS A 153 2.52 13.21 6.82
C HIS A 153 2.80 13.88 8.18
N ASN A 154 3.44 13.18 9.13
CA ASN A 154 3.73 13.68 10.50
C ASN A 154 2.48 14.17 11.26
N ILE A 155 1.35 13.50 11.08
CA ILE A 155 0.10 13.83 11.76
C ILE A 155 0.03 13.03 13.07
N GLY A 156 0.08 13.70 14.21
CA GLY A 156 0.10 13.08 15.54
C GLY A 156 1.44 12.40 15.91
N PHE A 157 2.43 12.40 15.02
CA PHE A 157 3.77 11.87 15.26
C PHE A 157 4.78 13.01 15.29
N ASN A 158 5.67 12.99 16.30
CA ASN A 158 6.76 13.95 16.44
C ASN A 158 8.09 13.27 16.06
N PHE A 159 8.55 13.47 14.84
CA PHE A 159 9.85 12.97 14.39
C PHE A 159 10.90 14.03 14.62
N LYS A 160 11.88 13.72 15.48
CA LYS A 160 13.06 14.54 15.64
C LYS A 160 14.07 14.13 14.58
N PRO A 161 14.49 15.02 13.66
CA PRO A 161 15.49 14.68 12.66
C PRO A 161 16.82 14.37 13.35
N ILE A 162 17.36 13.18 13.10
CA ILE A 162 18.68 12.76 13.59
C ILE A 162 19.61 12.71 12.37
N PHE A 163 20.67 13.53 12.40
CA PHE A 163 21.69 13.47 11.35
C PHE A 163 22.57 12.25 11.57
N SER A 164 22.59 11.33 10.60
CA SER A 164 23.45 10.14 10.62
C SER A 164 24.61 10.30 9.64
N LYS A 165 25.81 10.46 10.20
CA LYS A 165 27.06 10.47 9.43
C LYS A 165 27.29 9.12 8.74
N GLU A 166 26.85 8.02 9.36
CA GLU A 166 26.96 6.66 8.83
C GLU A 166 26.11 6.50 7.56
N SER A 167 24.88 7.02 7.56
CA SER A 167 24.02 7.02 6.39
C SER A 167 24.64 7.80 5.22
N ILE A 168 25.25 8.96 5.49
CA ILE A 168 25.95 9.74 4.46
C ILE A 168 27.19 9.00 3.95
N LYS A 169 27.99 8.38 4.85
CA LYS A 169 29.15 7.59 4.44
C LYS A 169 28.77 6.38 3.57
N LYS A 170 27.67 5.71 3.89
CA LYS A 170 27.11 4.63 3.04
C LYS A 170 26.78 5.12 1.63
N LEU A 171 26.15 6.27 1.49
CA LEU A 171 25.85 6.86 0.18
C LEU A 171 27.12 7.19 -0.60
N ILE A 172 28.17 7.71 0.06
CA ILE A 172 29.46 8.03 -0.57
C ILE A 172 30.15 6.73 -1.03
N SER A 173 30.18 5.68 -0.19
CA SER A 173 30.80 4.40 -0.54
C SER A 173 30.09 3.67 -1.69
N HIS A 174 28.81 3.95 -1.95
CA HIS A 174 28.10 3.45 -3.11
C HIS A 174 28.37 4.25 -4.39
N ALA A 175 28.86 5.48 -4.28
CA ALA A 175 29.17 6.35 -5.42
C ALA A 175 30.59 6.16 -5.96
N GLU A 176 31.51 5.52 -5.20
CA GLU A 176 32.86 5.24 -5.68
C GLU A 176 32.88 4.05 -6.67
N PRO A 177 33.51 4.18 -7.86
CA PRO A 177 33.66 3.05 -8.78
C PRO A 177 34.54 2.00 -8.14
N LYS A 178 33.96 0.83 -7.84
CA LYS A 178 34.68 -0.30 -7.27
C LYS A 178 35.77 -0.75 -8.23
N LYS A 179 37.05 -0.62 -7.81
CA LYS A 179 38.16 -1.35 -8.46
C LYS A 179 37.89 -2.86 -8.34
N SER A 180 37.91 -3.53 -9.46
CA SER A 180 37.70 -4.96 -9.55
C SER A 180 38.80 -5.70 -8.76
N ASN A 181 38.47 -6.23 -7.59
CA ASN A 181 39.18 -7.33 -6.97
C ASN A 181 38.14 -8.40 -6.64
N ASN A 182 38.38 -9.58 -7.24
CA ASN A 182 37.67 -10.81 -6.90
C ASN A 182 37.89 -11.11 -5.43
N ASP A 183 36.82 -11.02 -4.61
CA ASP A 183 36.66 -11.85 -3.42
C ASP A 183 35.30 -11.57 -2.77
N THR A 184 34.62 -12.64 -2.38
CA THR A 184 33.40 -12.80 -1.56
C THR A 184 32.69 -11.49 -1.17
N THR A 185 31.73 -11.08 -2.00
CA THR A 185 30.93 -9.87 -1.79
C THR A 185 29.97 -10.07 -0.63
N ASN A 186 30.10 -9.26 0.42
CA ASN A 186 29.03 -9.06 1.38
C ASN A 186 27.85 -8.39 0.65
N ILE A 187 26.81 -9.18 0.35
CA ILE A 187 25.58 -8.72 -0.29
C ILE A 187 24.70 -8.12 0.81
N GLU A 188 24.45 -6.79 0.74
CA GLU A 188 23.51 -6.13 1.65
C GLU A 188 22.09 -6.34 1.09
N TYR A 189 21.24 -7.08 1.84
CA TYR A 189 19.86 -7.32 1.45
C TYR A 189 18.98 -6.11 1.78
N LEU A 190 18.23 -5.63 0.80
CA LEU A 190 17.39 -4.42 0.91
C LEU A 190 16.05 -4.70 1.56
N VAL A 191 15.49 -5.90 1.37
CA VAL A 191 14.17 -6.28 1.88
C VAL A 191 14.02 -7.78 2.01
N ASN A 192 13.35 -8.22 3.08
CA ASN A 192 12.91 -9.59 3.27
C ASN A 192 11.43 -9.67 2.90
N ARG A 193 11.06 -10.67 2.10
CA ARG A 193 9.68 -10.92 1.72
C ARG A 193 9.38 -12.41 1.76
N GLU A 194 8.28 -12.78 2.40
CA GLU A 194 7.78 -14.14 2.34
C GLU A 194 7.32 -14.49 0.92
N ILE A 195 7.78 -15.62 0.40
CA ILE A 195 7.25 -16.27 -0.79
C ILE A 195 6.09 -17.12 -0.32
N THR A 196 4.88 -16.62 -0.49
CA THR A 196 3.67 -17.18 0.07
C THR A 196 3.24 -18.46 -0.66
N LEU A 197 2.40 -19.27 -0.02
CA LEU A 197 1.80 -20.44 -0.67
C LEU A 197 1.02 -20.06 -1.95
N ASN A 198 0.41 -18.86 -1.98
CA ASN A 198 -0.29 -18.37 -3.16
C ASN A 198 0.67 -18.02 -4.29
N ASP A 199 1.82 -17.39 -4.02
CA ASP A 199 2.87 -17.13 -5.01
C ASP A 199 3.37 -18.45 -5.62
N ILE A 200 3.59 -19.46 -4.78
CA ILE A 200 4.09 -20.77 -5.20
C ILE A 200 3.06 -21.51 -6.08
N ARG A 201 1.79 -21.52 -5.66
CA ARG A 201 0.68 -22.13 -6.43
C ARG A 201 0.46 -21.43 -7.77
N ALA A 202 0.57 -20.11 -7.80
CA ALA A 202 0.46 -19.32 -9.02
C ALA A 202 1.71 -19.40 -9.93
N ARG A 203 2.79 -20.04 -9.47
CA ARG A 203 4.09 -20.14 -10.20
C ARG A 203 4.67 -18.77 -10.53
N ILE A 204 4.58 -17.83 -9.62
CA ILE A 204 5.09 -16.47 -9.73
C ILE A 204 5.98 -16.13 -8.53
N LEU A 205 6.95 -15.25 -8.73
CA LEU A 205 7.78 -14.68 -7.68
C LEU A 205 7.52 -13.17 -7.65
N VAL A 206 6.74 -12.71 -6.66
CA VAL A 206 6.33 -11.30 -6.58
C VAL A 206 7.51 -10.43 -6.16
N VAL A 207 7.78 -9.41 -6.96
CA VAL A 207 8.91 -8.49 -6.76
C VAL A 207 8.52 -7.40 -5.76
N PRO A 208 9.32 -7.20 -4.69
CA PRO A 208 9.11 -6.09 -3.76
C PRO A 208 9.14 -4.73 -4.48
N GLN A 209 8.35 -3.76 -4.01
CA GLN A 209 8.21 -2.45 -4.67
C GLN A 209 9.55 -1.72 -4.80
N ILE A 210 10.40 -1.80 -3.77
CA ILE A 210 11.72 -1.18 -3.78
C ILE A 210 12.61 -1.73 -4.90
N ILE A 211 12.56 -3.03 -5.15
CA ILE A 211 13.29 -3.70 -6.23
C ILE A 211 12.68 -3.34 -7.60
N LYS A 212 11.34 -3.33 -7.70
CA LYS A 212 10.63 -2.96 -8.94
C LYS A 212 11.04 -1.60 -9.46
N ASN A 213 11.18 -0.63 -8.56
CA ASN A 213 11.50 0.76 -8.92
C ASN A 213 12.90 0.89 -9.56
N SER A 214 13.77 -0.10 -9.34
CA SER A 214 15.13 -0.15 -9.91
C SER A 214 15.22 -0.94 -11.22
N ILE A 215 14.13 -1.57 -11.68
CA ILE A 215 14.08 -2.29 -12.95
C ILE A 215 13.67 -1.31 -14.07
N ASP A 216 14.45 -1.27 -15.15
CA ASP A 216 14.10 -0.46 -16.33
C ASP A 216 12.72 -0.86 -16.85
N SER A 217 11.92 0.17 -17.11
CA SER A 217 10.53 0.01 -17.51
C SER A 217 10.31 -0.69 -18.85
N ARG A 218 11.34 -0.84 -19.64
CA ARG A 218 11.32 -1.46 -20.97
C ARG A 218 11.71 -2.94 -20.96
N MET A 219 12.21 -3.46 -19.82
CA MET A 219 12.65 -4.84 -19.73
C MET A 219 11.45 -5.80 -19.58
N GLU A 220 11.36 -6.78 -20.48
CA GLU A 220 10.42 -7.90 -20.40
C GLU A 220 11.06 -9.14 -19.77
N VAL A 221 12.39 -9.21 -19.78
CA VAL A 221 13.19 -10.27 -19.17
C VAL A 221 14.22 -9.64 -18.26
N VAL A 222 14.36 -10.17 -17.05
CA VAL A 222 15.28 -9.68 -16.03
C VAL A 222 16.21 -10.80 -15.60
N THR A 223 17.50 -10.49 -15.52
CA THR A 223 18.50 -11.42 -14.98
C THR A 223 18.46 -11.37 -13.45
N VAL A 224 18.24 -12.52 -12.84
CA VAL A 224 18.10 -12.67 -11.38
C VAL A 224 19.06 -13.73 -10.89
N LYS A 225 19.81 -13.45 -9.84
CA LYS A 225 20.68 -14.42 -9.17
C LYS A 225 19.97 -14.95 -7.93
N ILE A 226 19.62 -16.24 -7.91
CA ILE A 226 18.91 -16.87 -6.80
C ILE A 226 19.81 -17.91 -6.14
N ASN A 227 20.12 -17.74 -4.86
CA ASN A 227 21.03 -18.58 -4.08
C ASN A 227 22.36 -18.89 -4.82
N GLY A 228 22.88 -17.91 -5.56
CA GLY A 228 24.12 -18.04 -6.32
C GLY A 228 23.95 -18.39 -7.80
N ASP A 229 22.86 -19.01 -8.21
CA ASP A 229 22.59 -19.38 -9.62
C ASP A 229 21.90 -18.22 -10.38
N GLU A 230 22.25 -18.05 -11.64
CA GLU A 230 21.72 -16.99 -12.51
C GLU A 230 20.58 -17.50 -13.39
N TYR A 231 19.47 -16.74 -13.43
CA TYR A 231 18.28 -17.05 -14.20
C TYR A 231 17.80 -15.83 -14.99
N ASN A 232 17.31 -16.05 -16.21
CA ASN A 232 16.62 -15.04 -17.00
C ASN A 232 15.11 -15.28 -16.90
N LEU A 233 14.41 -14.41 -16.18
CA LEU A 233 12.99 -14.57 -15.84
C LEU A 233 12.13 -13.50 -16.53
N LYS A 234 10.95 -13.90 -17.01
CA LYS A 234 9.97 -12.95 -17.55
C LYS A 234 9.43 -12.05 -16.45
N PHE A 235 9.43 -10.75 -16.68
CA PHE A 235 8.94 -9.77 -15.73
C PHE A 235 7.60 -9.16 -16.18
N ASP A 236 6.53 -9.45 -15.42
CA ASP A 236 5.26 -8.74 -15.56
C ASP A 236 5.28 -7.47 -14.70
N LYS A 237 5.50 -6.35 -15.35
CA LYS A 237 5.62 -5.05 -14.72
C LYS A 237 4.33 -4.56 -14.08
N GLN A 238 3.16 -4.84 -14.69
CA GLN A 238 1.87 -4.37 -14.17
C GLN A 238 1.54 -5.10 -12.88
N ARG A 239 1.70 -6.41 -12.87
CA ARG A 239 1.39 -7.29 -11.74
C ARG A 239 2.55 -7.49 -10.77
N ARG A 240 3.74 -6.97 -11.08
CA ARG A 240 4.95 -7.02 -10.23
C ARG A 240 5.42 -8.44 -9.89
N TYR A 241 5.53 -9.32 -10.87
CA TYR A 241 6.06 -10.65 -10.62
C TYR A 241 7.04 -11.11 -11.70
N LEU A 242 7.88 -12.05 -11.31
CA LEU A 242 8.73 -12.84 -12.21
C LEU A 242 8.05 -14.18 -12.48
N GLY A 243 7.91 -14.54 -13.74
CA GLY A 243 7.36 -15.82 -14.20
C GLY A 243 8.46 -16.81 -14.60
N GLY A 244 8.07 -18.09 -14.80
CA GLY A 244 9.02 -19.14 -15.18
C GLY A 244 9.81 -19.72 -13.99
N VAL A 245 9.28 -19.62 -12.78
CA VAL A 245 9.96 -19.97 -11.52
C VAL A 245 9.70 -21.40 -11.02
N THR A 246 8.98 -22.22 -11.76
CA THR A 246 8.57 -23.57 -11.29
C THR A 246 9.75 -24.46 -10.93
N ASP A 247 10.78 -24.53 -11.78
CA ASP A 247 11.95 -25.37 -11.54
C ASP A 247 12.84 -24.79 -10.43
N ILE A 248 12.84 -23.46 -10.28
CA ILE A 248 13.50 -22.77 -9.19
C ILE A 248 12.83 -23.17 -7.86
N TYR A 249 11.51 -23.15 -7.81
CA TYR A 249 10.76 -23.54 -6.62
C TYR A 249 10.98 -25.01 -6.22
N ARG A 250 11.10 -25.90 -7.19
CA ARG A 250 11.48 -27.30 -6.94
C ARG A 250 12.91 -27.41 -6.43
N LYS A 251 13.85 -26.74 -7.10
CA LYS A 251 15.27 -26.76 -6.74
C LYS A 251 15.52 -26.29 -5.31
N TYR A 252 14.82 -25.24 -4.86
CA TYR A 252 15.02 -24.67 -3.51
C TYR A 252 13.98 -25.13 -2.49
N GLY A 253 13.22 -26.19 -2.77
CA GLY A 253 12.34 -26.86 -1.81
C GLY A 253 11.10 -26.07 -1.41
N LEU A 254 10.62 -25.15 -2.26
CA LEU A 254 9.30 -24.51 -2.10
C LEU A 254 8.19 -25.40 -2.67
N ILE A 255 8.55 -26.32 -3.58
CA ILE A 255 7.68 -27.38 -4.05
C ILE A 255 8.45 -28.68 -3.83
N THR A 256 7.91 -29.52 -2.97
CA THR A 256 8.49 -30.82 -2.61
C THR A 256 8.21 -31.89 -3.70
N SER A 257 8.84 -33.05 -3.57
CA SER A 257 8.68 -34.16 -4.53
C SER A 257 7.25 -34.69 -4.62
N ASP A 258 6.47 -34.55 -3.53
CA ASP A 258 5.05 -34.89 -3.44
C ASP A 258 4.12 -33.74 -3.86
N ASN A 259 4.67 -32.67 -4.48
CA ASN A 259 3.99 -31.43 -4.87
C ASN A 259 3.38 -30.63 -3.71
N THR A 260 3.80 -30.83 -2.49
CA THR A 260 3.44 -29.95 -1.37
C THR A 260 4.16 -28.61 -1.51
N CYS A 261 3.47 -27.50 -1.22
CA CYS A 261 4.04 -26.16 -1.24
C CYS A 261 4.47 -25.74 0.17
N VAL A 262 5.68 -25.20 0.28
CA VAL A 262 6.26 -24.70 1.54
C VAL A 262 6.69 -23.27 1.35
N SER A 263 6.14 -22.34 2.18
CA SER A 263 6.56 -20.93 2.15
C SER A 263 7.97 -20.77 2.72
N LYS A 264 8.72 -19.82 2.17
CA LYS A 264 10.07 -19.47 2.58
C LYS A 264 10.28 -17.97 2.53
N ILE A 265 11.31 -17.48 3.19
CA ILE A 265 11.69 -16.07 3.14
C ILE A 265 12.65 -15.84 1.96
N GLY A 266 12.32 -14.89 1.11
CA GLY A 266 13.21 -14.36 0.11
C GLY A 266 13.87 -13.07 0.59
N LYS A 267 15.20 -13.07 0.73
CA LYS A 267 16.00 -11.87 1.00
C LYS A 267 16.45 -11.28 -0.34
N TRP A 268 16.08 -10.03 -0.58
CA TRP A 268 16.27 -9.37 -1.87
C TRP A 268 17.34 -8.30 -1.79
N ALA A 269 18.21 -8.25 -2.78
CA ALA A 269 19.23 -7.24 -2.95
C ALA A 269 19.32 -6.80 -4.41
N LEU A 270 19.96 -5.65 -4.64
CA LEU A 270 20.36 -5.16 -5.95
C LEU A 270 21.87 -5.01 -5.96
N ASN A 271 22.52 -5.56 -6.95
CA ASN A 271 23.94 -5.34 -7.20
C ASN A 271 24.15 -5.09 -8.70
N ASP A 272 24.66 -3.92 -9.05
CA ASP A 272 24.96 -3.51 -10.45
C ASP A 272 23.78 -3.77 -11.43
N SER A 273 22.56 -3.35 -11.03
CA SER A 273 21.32 -3.58 -11.77
C SER A 273 20.87 -5.04 -11.87
N LYS A 274 21.55 -6.00 -11.22
CA LYS A 274 21.10 -7.38 -11.09
C LYS A 274 20.33 -7.60 -9.81
N ILE A 275 19.21 -8.29 -9.91
CA ILE A 275 18.43 -8.70 -8.73
C ILE A 275 19.09 -9.93 -8.12
N ILE A 276 19.33 -9.88 -6.81
CA ILE A 276 19.87 -11.01 -6.05
C ILE A 276 18.81 -11.42 -5.03
N ILE A 277 18.54 -12.71 -4.94
CA ILE A 277 17.58 -13.29 -4.02
C ILE A 277 18.24 -14.44 -3.29
N ASN A 278 18.17 -14.42 -1.97
CA ASN A 278 18.52 -15.57 -1.14
C ASN A 278 17.23 -16.14 -0.53
N ILE A 279 16.91 -17.40 -0.85
CA ILE A 279 15.72 -18.11 -0.37
C ILE A 279 16.14 -19.00 0.79
N GLU A 280 15.60 -18.74 1.99
CA GLU A 280 15.88 -19.44 3.24
C GLU A 280 14.66 -20.20 3.79
#